data_12aa26317eafaa2b59d0f096c6874460
#
_entry.id   12aa26317eafaa2b59d0f096c6874460
#
_cell.length_a   1.000
_cell.length_b   1.000
_cell.length_c   1.000
_cell.angle_alpha   90.00
_cell.angle_beta   90.00
_cell.angle_gamma   90.00
#
_symmetry.space_group_name_H-M   'P 1'
#
loop_
_entity.id
_entity.type
_entity.pdbx_description
1 polymer ?
#
loop_
_entity_poly.entity_id
_entity_poly.type
_entity_poly.pdbx_seq_one_letter_code
_entity_poly.pdbx_strand_id
1 'polypeptide(L)'
;PITKNSANPNYVFRVSAVDEIVDRGMVDYAQNTFKTSKFGLIMVNNPWGESNERGIVAALTAKNMKAVGIEKFEGSDVDVTPQLSRLRAAGADTLFMVGNVGPSAQVVKSLDRMGWKVPVVSHWGPAGGRFTELAGPSARDVHFVQTYSFFGKQSPTGEKVIAALKAKYPDIKGPEDISPAVGVANAYDAMKLTALAIQQAGSTDGDAIREGFYKIGKYDGLIKTYEKPFTPEVHDALTEKDYVWAQFVDNRILPVGMAK
;
A
#
# COMPACT_ATOMS: atom_id res chain seq x y z
N PRO A 1 -14.49 -2.28 -1.29
CA PRO A 1 -15.90 -2.27 -0.83
C PRO A 1 -16.27 -1.01 -0.03
N ILE A 2 -15.29 -0.28 0.57
CA ILE A 2 -15.60 0.88 1.42
C ILE A 2 -16.26 2.00 0.60
N THR A 3 -15.67 2.37 -0.51
CA THR A 3 -16.18 3.41 -1.43
C THR A 3 -17.26 2.90 -2.37
N LYS A 4 -17.23 1.59 -2.70
CA LYS A 4 -18.26 0.90 -3.49
C LYS A 4 -19.19 0.17 -2.53
N ASN A 5 -19.90 0.91 -1.70
CA ASN A 5 -20.92 0.38 -0.78
C ASN A 5 -22.33 0.58 -1.37
N SER A 6 -23.33 -0.06 -0.75
CA SER A 6 -24.73 0.03 -1.19
C SER A 6 -25.45 1.29 -0.69
N ALA A 7 -24.76 2.19 0.03
CA ALA A 7 -25.37 3.39 0.57
C ALA A 7 -25.72 4.36 -0.57
N ASN A 8 -26.93 4.91 -0.51
CA ASN A 8 -27.41 5.95 -1.41
C ASN A 8 -28.19 6.99 -0.59
N PRO A 9 -27.63 8.19 -0.37
CA PRO A 9 -26.35 8.69 -0.91
C PRO A 9 -25.09 8.07 -0.24
N ASN A 10 -23.98 7.99 -1.00
CA ASN A 10 -22.69 7.53 -0.52
C ASN A 10 -21.79 8.73 -0.20
N TYR A 11 -21.33 8.83 1.05
CA TYR A 11 -20.49 9.92 1.55
C TYR A 11 -19.02 9.52 1.76
N VAL A 12 -18.63 8.32 1.30
CA VAL A 12 -17.27 7.82 1.52
C VAL A 12 -16.40 8.09 0.29
N PHE A 13 -15.38 8.92 0.46
CA PHE A 13 -14.36 9.23 -0.55
C PHE A 13 -13.00 8.72 -0.08
N ARG A 14 -12.14 8.28 -1.00
CA ARG A 14 -10.85 7.69 -0.66
C ARG A 14 -9.73 8.30 -1.48
N VAL A 15 -8.66 8.69 -0.76
CA VAL A 15 -7.38 9.14 -1.32
C VAL A 15 -6.29 8.21 -0.78
N SER A 16 -6.41 6.93 -1.06
CA SER A 16 -5.44 5.91 -0.64
C SER A 16 -5.49 4.71 -1.57
N ALA A 17 -4.66 3.69 -1.29
CA ALA A 17 -4.62 2.48 -2.09
C ALA A 17 -5.96 1.73 -2.09
N VAL A 18 -6.32 1.18 -3.23
CA VAL A 18 -7.48 0.31 -3.44
C VAL A 18 -6.99 -1.13 -3.53
N ASP A 19 -7.39 -1.99 -2.59
CA ASP A 19 -6.90 -3.37 -2.50
C ASP A 19 -6.95 -4.10 -3.86
N GLU A 20 -8.09 -4.08 -4.54
CA GLU A 20 -8.26 -4.73 -5.85
C GLU A 20 -7.22 -4.29 -6.89
N ILE A 21 -6.82 -3.01 -6.88
CA ILE A 21 -5.80 -2.49 -7.79
C ILE A 21 -4.41 -2.92 -7.33
N VAL A 22 -4.15 -2.88 -6.02
CA VAL A 22 -2.89 -3.35 -5.44
C VAL A 22 -2.68 -4.82 -5.73
N ASP A 23 -3.71 -5.65 -5.54
CA ASP A 23 -3.66 -7.10 -5.74
C ASP A 23 -3.27 -7.46 -7.18
N ARG A 24 -3.87 -6.79 -8.17
CA ARG A 24 -3.46 -6.93 -9.57
C ARG A 24 -2.01 -6.50 -9.78
N GLY A 25 -1.65 -5.35 -9.21
CA GLY A 25 -0.29 -4.82 -9.27
C GLY A 25 0.74 -5.76 -8.66
N MET A 26 0.42 -6.44 -7.53
CA MET A 26 1.32 -7.42 -6.90
C MET A 26 1.60 -8.59 -7.84
N VAL A 27 0.57 -9.14 -8.50
CA VAL A 27 0.73 -10.23 -9.47
C VAL A 27 1.59 -9.79 -10.66
N ASP A 28 1.28 -8.62 -11.25
CA ASP A 28 2.03 -8.07 -12.38
C ASP A 28 3.48 -7.78 -12.01
N TYR A 29 3.71 -7.20 -10.83
CA TYR A 29 5.04 -6.90 -10.33
C TYR A 29 5.88 -8.16 -10.14
N ALA A 30 5.34 -9.19 -9.50
CA ALA A 30 6.03 -10.45 -9.27
C ALA A 30 6.42 -11.11 -10.59
N GLN A 31 5.49 -11.20 -11.56
CA GLN A 31 5.77 -11.77 -12.87
C GLN A 31 6.84 -11.00 -13.64
N ASN A 32 6.74 -9.66 -13.63
CA ASN A 32 7.64 -8.81 -14.41
C ASN A 32 9.04 -8.70 -13.80
N THR A 33 9.13 -8.69 -12.46
CA THR A 33 10.40 -8.48 -11.74
C THR A 33 11.14 -9.78 -11.50
N PHE A 34 10.45 -10.79 -10.97
CA PHE A 34 11.08 -12.06 -10.56
C PHE A 34 10.94 -13.17 -11.60
N LYS A 35 10.10 -12.98 -12.62
CA LYS A 35 9.84 -14.02 -13.66
C LYS A 35 9.32 -15.33 -13.09
N THR A 36 8.58 -15.26 -11.99
CA THR A 36 8.03 -16.39 -11.25
C THR A 36 6.56 -16.66 -11.61
N SER A 37 6.08 -17.85 -11.30
CA SER A 37 4.73 -18.29 -11.67
C SER A 37 4.02 -19.17 -10.64
N LYS A 38 4.72 -19.56 -9.56
CA LYS A 38 4.18 -20.43 -8.50
C LYS A 38 4.00 -19.62 -7.22
N PHE A 39 2.87 -18.97 -7.10
CA PHE A 39 2.60 -18.01 -6.03
C PHE A 39 1.99 -18.70 -4.80
N GLY A 40 2.66 -18.54 -3.66
CA GLY A 40 2.10 -18.85 -2.36
C GLY A 40 1.52 -17.57 -1.72
N LEU A 41 0.38 -17.68 -1.07
CA LEU A 41 -0.27 -16.58 -0.36
C LEU A 41 -0.12 -16.81 1.15
N ILE A 42 0.34 -15.80 1.88
CA ILE A 42 0.43 -15.79 3.34
C ILE A 42 -0.28 -14.54 3.89
N MET A 43 -1.47 -14.71 4.47
CA MET A 43 -2.39 -13.64 4.79
C MET A 43 -2.70 -13.59 6.27
N VAL A 44 -2.72 -12.38 6.86
CA VAL A 44 -3.26 -12.20 8.20
C VAL A 44 -4.73 -12.60 8.23
N ASN A 45 -5.14 -13.36 9.26
CA ASN A 45 -6.51 -13.86 9.41
C ASN A 45 -7.43 -12.76 9.96
N ASN A 46 -7.88 -11.88 9.08
CA ASN A 46 -8.84 -10.83 9.37
C ASN A 46 -9.53 -10.36 8.07
N PRO A 47 -10.55 -9.48 8.14
CA PRO A 47 -11.27 -9.02 6.95
C PRO A 47 -10.38 -8.37 5.87
N TRP A 48 -9.26 -7.73 6.25
CA TRP A 48 -8.32 -7.16 5.28
C TRP A 48 -7.53 -8.26 4.54
N GLY A 49 -7.01 -9.26 5.27
CA GLY A 49 -6.36 -10.42 4.66
C GLY A 49 -7.29 -11.18 3.72
N GLU A 50 -8.55 -11.37 4.12
CA GLU A 50 -9.57 -12.02 3.28
C GLU A 50 -9.92 -11.22 2.02
N SER A 51 -9.98 -9.89 2.13
CA SER A 51 -10.22 -9.01 0.98
C SER A 51 -9.11 -9.15 -0.06
N ASN A 52 -7.85 -9.12 0.40
CA ASN A 52 -6.68 -9.25 -0.47
C ASN A 52 -6.53 -10.68 -1.03
N GLU A 53 -6.85 -11.73 -0.25
CA GLU A 53 -6.89 -13.10 -0.76
C GLU A 53 -7.80 -13.18 -1.98
N ARG A 54 -9.05 -12.72 -1.85
CA ARG A 54 -10.01 -12.70 -2.97
C ARG A 54 -9.50 -11.91 -4.16
N GLY A 55 -8.90 -10.74 -3.92
CA GLY A 55 -8.38 -9.86 -4.97
C GLY A 55 -7.20 -10.49 -5.72
N ILE A 56 -6.23 -11.08 -5.00
CA ILE A 56 -5.07 -11.75 -5.60
C ILE A 56 -5.51 -13.01 -6.37
N VAL A 57 -6.40 -13.81 -5.80
CA VAL A 57 -6.94 -15.01 -6.49
C VAL A 57 -7.67 -14.60 -7.77
N ALA A 58 -8.48 -13.54 -7.74
CA ALA A 58 -9.13 -13.01 -8.94
C ALA A 58 -8.11 -12.51 -9.99
N ALA A 59 -7.06 -11.82 -9.57
CA ALA A 59 -6.00 -11.33 -10.45
C ALA A 59 -5.22 -12.49 -11.10
N LEU A 60 -4.91 -13.56 -10.35
CA LEU A 60 -4.30 -14.77 -10.88
C LEU A 60 -5.21 -15.48 -11.86
N THR A 61 -6.49 -15.63 -11.52
CA THR A 61 -7.48 -16.28 -12.38
C THR A 61 -7.64 -15.57 -13.72
N ALA A 62 -7.65 -14.23 -13.71
CA ALA A 62 -7.71 -13.43 -14.94
C ALA A 62 -6.51 -13.66 -15.87
N LYS A 63 -5.42 -14.20 -15.36
CA LYS A 63 -4.21 -14.60 -16.11
C LYS A 63 -4.11 -16.10 -16.36
N ASN A 64 -5.19 -16.86 -16.13
CA ASN A 64 -5.21 -18.32 -16.20
C ASN A 64 -4.19 -18.99 -15.24
N MET A 65 -3.94 -18.38 -14.10
CA MET A 65 -3.02 -18.84 -13.06
C MET A 65 -3.78 -19.19 -11.78
N LYS A 66 -3.14 -19.96 -10.92
CA LYS A 66 -3.65 -20.30 -9.59
C LYS A 66 -2.54 -20.16 -8.55
N ALA A 67 -2.90 -19.82 -7.32
CA ALA A 67 -2.01 -19.96 -6.20
C ALA A 67 -1.67 -21.44 -5.96
N VAL A 68 -0.41 -21.74 -5.65
CA VAL A 68 0.01 -23.13 -5.30
C VAL A 68 -0.37 -23.48 -3.86
N GLY A 69 -0.61 -22.48 -3.02
CA GLY A 69 -1.11 -22.63 -1.66
C GLY A 69 -1.55 -21.29 -1.09
N ILE A 70 -2.50 -21.33 -0.16
CA ILE A 70 -3.01 -20.16 0.58
C ILE A 70 -2.99 -20.52 2.05
N GLU A 71 -2.28 -19.71 2.84
CA GLU A 71 -2.11 -19.91 4.26
C GLU A 71 -2.53 -18.65 5.02
N LYS A 72 -3.15 -18.87 6.17
CA LYS A 72 -3.54 -17.80 7.08
C LYS A 72 -2.75 -17.89 8.39
N PHE A 73 -2.54 -16.75 9.02
CA PHE A 73 -1.90 -16.66 10.32
C PHE A 73 -2.57 -15.57 11.17
N GLU A 74 -2.53 -15.73 12.47
CA GLU A 74 -3.10 -14.75 13.39
C GLU A 74 -2.14 -13.56 13.56
N GLY A 75 -2.70 -12.36 13.76
CA GLY A 75 -1.89 -11.16 14.00
C GLY A 75 -1.00 -11.24 15.25
N SER A 76 -1.29 -12.17 16.17
CA SER A 76 -0.53 -12.47 17.38
C SER A 76 0.49 -13.60 17.24
N ASP A 77 0.52 -14.30 16.09
CA ASP A 77 1.45 -15.42 15.89
C ASP A 77 2.90 -14.92 15.91
N VAL A 78 3.73 -15.60 16.69
CA VAL A 78 5.16 -15.33 16.80
C VAL A 78 6.01 -16.25 15.91
N ASP A 79 5.39 -17.28 15.35
CA ASP A 79 6.01 -18.25 14.45
C ASP A 79 4.98 -18.74 13.42
N VAL A 80 5.29 -18.57 12.16
CA VAL A 80 4.48 -19.03 11.01
C VAL A 80 5.22 -20.06 10.15
N THR A 81 6.24 -20.70 10.73
CA THR A 81 7.01 -21.76 10.08
C THR A 81 6.13 -22.90 9.53
N PRO A 82 5.08 -23.37 10.24
CA PRO A 82 4.21 -24.43 9.71
C PRO A 82 3.49 -24.02 8.41
N GLN A 83 2.97 -22.79 8.34
CA GLN A 83 2.30 -22.24 7.15
C GLN A 83 3.29 -22.13 5.99
N LEU A 84 4.45 -21.55 6.24
CA LEU A 84 5.52 -21.38 5.24
C LEU A 84 6.06 -22.74 4.74
N SER A 85 6.14 -23.74 5.62
CA SER A 85 6.54 -25.11 5.24
C SER A 85 5.59 -25.73 4.25
N ARG A 86 4.27 -25.53 4.41
CA ARG A 86 3.26 -26.00 3.46
C ARG A 86 3.38 -25.29 2.11
N LEU A 87 3.58 -23.96 2.11
CA LEU A 87 3.78 -23.19 0.88
C LEU A 87 5.06 -23.63 0.14
N ARG A 88 6.14 -23.86 0.88
CA ARG A 88 7.40 -24.37 0.31
C ARG A 88 7.22 -25.76 -0.29
N ALA A 89 6.55 -26.66 0.41
CA ALA A 89 6.24 -28.01 -0.07
C ALA A 89 5.34 -27.99 -1.31
N ALA A 90 4.43 -27.02 -1.42
CA ALA A 90 3.61 -26.81 -2.61
C ALA A 90 4.40 -26.20 -3.80
N GLY A 91 5.68 -25.88 -3.58
CA GLY A 91 6.60 -25.40 -4.62
C GLY A 91 6.46 -23.89 -4.91
N ALA A 92 6.04 -23.10 -3.94
CA ALA A 92 5.98 -21.63 -4.11
C ALA A 92 7.38 -21.06 -4.43
N ASP A 93 7.46 -20.25 -5.47
CA ASP A 93 8.66 -19.55 -5.93
C ASP A 93 8.60 -18.02 -5.69
N THR A 94 7.45 -17.54 -5.23
CA THR A 94 7.19 -16.18 -4.74
C THR A 94 6.09 -16.21 -3.70
N LEU A 95 6.18 -15.37 -2.69
CA LEU A 95 5.13 -15.20 -1.69
C LEU A 95 4.43 -13.86 -1.85
N PHE A 96 3.10 -13.88 -1.86
CA PHE A 96 2.28 -12.70 -1.62
C PHE A 96 1.95 -12.62 -0.13
N MET A 97 2.38 -11.52 0.50
CA MET A 97 2.24 -11.32 1.94
C MET A 97 1.30 -10.15 2.24
N VAL A 98 0.28 -10.37 3.05
CA VAL A 98 -0.59 -9.31 3.56
C VAL A 98 -0.64 -9.37 5.07
N GLY A 99 -0.12 -8.33 5.70
CA GLY A 99 -0.08 -8.17 7.16
C GLY A 99 0.48 -6.80 7.51
N ASN A 100 0.12 -6.32 8.70
CA ASN A 100 0.72 -5.11 9.26
C ASN A 100 2.16 -5.37 9.71
N VAL A 101 2.87 -4.35 10.18
CA VAL A 101 4.31 -4.38 10.50
C VAL A 101 4.72 -5.58 11.36
N GLY A 102 4.10 -5.77 12.53
CA GLY A 102 4.44 -6.86 13.46
C GLY A 102 4.23 -8.24 12.84
N PRO A 103 3.01 -8.58 12.40
CA PRO A 103 2.70 -9.84 11.73
C PRO A 103 3.59 -10.13 10.52
N SER A 104 3.81 -9.15 9.63
CA SER A 104 4.70 -9.30 8.48
C SER A 104 6.16 -9.57 8.88
N ALA A 105 6.63 -8.93 9.96
CA ALA A 105 7.97 -9.19 10.48
C ALA A 105 8.12 -10.63 10.99
N GLN A 106 7.07 -11.24 11.55
CA GLN A 106 7.10 -12.65 11.96
C GLN A 106 7.18 -13.59 10.76
N VAL A 107 6.53 -13.26 9.64
CA VAL A 107 6.68 -14.01 8.38
C VAL A 107 8.14 -14.00 7.94
N VAL A 108 8.77 -12.82 7.86
CA VAL A 108 10.18 -12.68 7.44
C VAL A 108 11.13 -13.42 8.38
N LYS A 109 10.95 -13.28 9.71
CA LYS A 109 11.73 -14.03 10.70
C LYS A 109 11.58 -15.54 10.54
N SER A 110 10.38 -16.00 10.23
CA SER A 110 10.14 -17.44 10.04
C SER A 110 10.79 -17.95 8.75
N LEU A 111 10.81 -17.15 7.67
CA LEU A 111 11.57 -17.43 6.45
C LEU A 111 13.08 -17.56 6.76
N ASP A 112 13.62 -16.63 7.56
CA ASP A 112 15.03 -16.67 7.96
C ASP A 112 15.36 -17.91 8.79
N ARG A 113 14.51 -18.26 9.77
CA ARG A 113 14.69 -19.50 10.56
C ARG A 113 14.67 -20.76 9.70
N MET A 114 13.86 -20.78 8.64
CA MET A 114 13.80 -21.89 7.70
C MET A 114 14.94 -21.91 6.68
N GLY A 115 15.75 -20.87 6.61
CA GLY A 115 16.73 -20.70 5.54
C GLY A 115 16.09 -20.65 4.14
N TRP A 116 14.82 -20.25 4.06
CA TRP A 116 14.09 -20.22 2.79
C TRP A 116 14.16 -18.83 2.16
N LYS A 117 15.01 -18.69 1.16
CA LYS A 117 15.14 -17.47 0.37
C LYS A 117 14.15 -17.52 -0.79
N VAL A 118 13.14 -16.67 -0.75
CA VAL A 118 12.08 -16.55 -1.73
C VAL A 118 11.69 -15.07 -1.84
N PRO A 119 11.42 -14.53 -3.05
CA PRO A 119 10.90 -13.17 -3.18
C PRO A 119 9.58 -13.03 -2.44
N VAL A 120 9.43 -11.90 -1.72
CA VAL A 120 8.20 -11.55 -1.03
C VAL A 120 7.65 -10.25 -1.62
N VAL A 121 6.45 -10.31 -2.16
CA VAL A 121 5.70 -9.15 -2.65
C VAL A 121 4.55 -8.88 -1.69
N SER A 122 4.50 -7.68 -1.15
CA SER A 122 3.56 -7.32 -0.09
C SER A 122 2.69 -6.13 -0.46
N HIS A 123 1.51 -6.09 0.13
CA HIS A 123 0.76 -4.85 0.27
C HIS A 123 1.57 -3.85 1.14
N TRP A 124 1.11 -2.63 1.32
CA TRP A 124 1.84 -1.57 2.02
C TRP A 124 2.03 -1.76 3.54
N GLY A 125 1.47 -2.83 4.13
CA GLY A 125 1.50 -3.08 5.58
C GLY A 125 2.88 -2.95 6.24
N PRO A 126 3.97 -3.47 5.66
CA PRO A 126 5.32 -3.35 6.21
C PRO A 126 5.84 -1.91 6.33
N ALA A 127 5.28 -0.96 5.57
CA ALA A 127 5.75 0.45 5.56
C ALA A 127 5.37 1.26 6.82
N GLY A 128 4.50 0.74 7.66
CA GLY A 128 3.86 1.49 8.74
C GLY A 128 4.59 1.50 10.08
N GLY A 129 5.91 1.44 10.14
CA GLY A 129 6.59 1.47 11.43
C GLY A 129 8.04 0.99 11.37
N ARG A 130 8.51 0.34 12.43
CA ARG A 130 9.90 -0.14 12.56
C ARG A 130 10.07 -1.56 12.01
N PHE A 131 9.64 -1.78 10.77
CA PHE A 131 9.63 -3.11 10.16
C PHE A 131 11.03 -3.73 10.10
N THR A 132 12.03 -2.98 9.66
CA THR A 132 13.42 -3.47 9.53
C THR A 132 14.04 -3.89 10.86
N GLU A 133 13.71 -3.17 11.95
CA GLU A 133 14.16 -3.53 13.29
C GLU A 133 13.50 -4.83 13.77
N LEU A 134 12.23 -5.03 13.42
CA LEU A 134 11.48 -6.20 13.81
C LEU A 134 11.79 -7.42 12.94
N ALA A 135 11.92 -7.25 11.62
CA ALA A 135 12.13 -8.33 10.66
C ALA A 135 13.60 -8.73 10.51
N GLY A 136 14.53 -7.82 10.82
CA GLY A 136 15.97 -8.04 10.65
C GLY A 136 16.46 -7.89 9.21
N PRO A 137 17.65 -8.40 8.87
CA PRO A 137 18.33 -8.15 7.59
C PRO A 137 17.53 -8.55 6.34
N SER A 138 16.70 -9.59 6.43
CA SER A 138 15.89 -10.07 5.30
C SER A 138 14.68 -9.17 5.00
N ALA A 139 14.44 -8.11 5.77
CA ALA A 139 13.47 -7.07 5.41
C ALA A 139 13.71 -6.52 3.99
N ARG A 140 14.98 -6.47 3.53
CA ARG A 140 15.37 -6.02 2.18
C ARG A 140 14.82 -6.90 1.05
N ASP A 141 14.44 -8.13 1.35
CA ASP A 141 13.90 -9.07 0.36
C ASP A 141 12.37 -8.90 0.17
N VAL A 142 11.77 -7.97 0.92
CA VAL A 142 10.35 -7.63 0.82
C VAL A 142 10.16 -6.42 -0.08
N HIS A 143 9.44 -6.63 -1.18
CA HIS A 143 8.97 -5.57 -2.07
C HIS A 143 7.51 -5.26 -1.77
N PHE A 144 7.15 -4.00 -1.68
CA PHE A 144 5.80 -3.61 -1.30
C PHE A 144 5.33 -2.34 -2.01
N VAL A 145 4.02 -2.19 -2.09
CA VAL A 145 3.41 -1.03 -2.76
C VAL A 145 3.41 0.20 -1.83
N GLN A 146 3.59 1.37 -2.44
CA GLN A 146 3.42 2.68 -1.81
C GLN A 146 2.55 3.55 -2.71
N THR A 147 1.92 4.59 -2.15
CA THR A 147 1.21 5.62 -2.90
C THR A 147 2.02 6.91 -3.03
N TYR A 148 3.12 7.01 -2.31
CA TYR A 148 4.02 8.16 -2.36
C TYR A 148 5.38 7.84 -1.75
N SER A 149 6.40 8.60 -2.19
CA SER A 149 7.74 8.58 -1.60
C SER A 149 8.29 10.00 -1.54
N PHE A 150 8.86 10.38 -0.40
CA PHE A 150 9.61 11.63 -0.25
C PHE A 150 11.04 11.55 -0.79
N PHE A 151 11.48 10.39 -1.26
CA PHE A 151 12.75 10.24 -1.95
C PHE A 151 12.64 10.63 -3.42
N GLY A 152 13.75 11.10 -3.98
CA GLY A 152 13.82 11.55 -5.36
C GLY A 152 13.35 12.98 -5.59
N LYS A 153 13.13 13.34 -6.86
CA LYS A 153 12.68 14.67 -7.24
C LYS A 153 11.24 14.91 -6.79
N GLN A 154 11.05 15.95 -6.02
CA GLN A 154 9.74 16.34 -5.52
C GLN A 154 9.06 17.36 -6.43
N SER A 155 7.72 17.38 -6.37
CA SER A 155 6.91 18.46 -6.96
C SER A 155 7.05 19.74 -6.11
N PRO A 156 6.66 20.92 -6.63
CA PRO A 156 6.62 22.14 -5.81
C PRO A 156 5.75 21.99 -4.55
N THR A 157 4.67 21.20 -4.62
CA THR A 157 3.85 20.86 -3.45
C THR A 157 4.63 19.99 -2.46
N GLY A 158 5.38 19.00 -2.96
CA GLY A 158 6.22 18.13 -2.14
C GLY A 158 7.31 18.89 -1.39
N GLU A 159 7.99 19.80 -2.06
CA GLU A 159 9.01 20.65 -1.43
C GLU A 159 8.43 21.55 -0.32
N LYS A 160 7.23 22.13 -0.55
CA LYS A 160 6.53 22.92 0.47
C LYS A 160 6.14 22.07 1.67
N VAL A 161 5.65 20.85 1.45
CA VAL A 161 5.28 19.94 2.54
C VAL A 161 6.51 19.53 3.35
N ILE A 162 7.62 19.17 2.71
CA ILE A 162 8.87 18.84 3.39
C ILE A 162 9.37 20.02 4.23
N ALA A 163 9.37 21.22 3.66
CA ALA A 163 9.78 22.44 4.37
C ALA A 163 8.90 22.71 5.60
N ALA A 164 7.58 22.56 5.47
CA ALA A 164 6.64 22.74 6.58
C ALA A 164 6.83 21.67 7.67
N LEU A 165 7.07 20.42 7.29
CA LEU A 165 7.35 19.32 8.24
C LEU A 165 8.64 19.60 9.02
N LYS A 166 9.73 19.98 8.34
CA LYS A 166 11.01 20.32 8.99
C LYS A 166 10.89 21.50 9.94
N ALA A 167 10.11 22.51 9.57
CA ALA A 167 9.90 23.69 10.42
C ALA A 167 9.09 23.35 11.68
N LYS A 168 8.11 22.42 11.57
CA LYS A 168 7.25 22.04 12.69
C LYS A 168 7.86 20.95 13.57
N TYR A 169 8.63 20.04 12.98
CA TYR A 169 9.22 18.87 13.64
C TYR A 169 10.75 18.88 13.44
N PRO A 170 11.51 19.44 14.38
CA PRO A 170 12.98 19.62 14.25
C PRO A 170 13.77 18.31 14.08
N ASP A 171 13.17 17.18 14.47
CA ASP A 171 13.80 15.85 14.33
C ASP A 171 13.78 15.34 12.89
N ILE A 172 12.95 15.90 12.01
CA ILE A 172 12.93 15.57 10.59
C ILE A 172 14.11 16.23 9.89
N LYS A 173 15.17 15.47 9.60
CA LYS A 173 16.38 15.92 8.89
C LYS A 173 16.32 15.58 7.40
N GLY A 174 15.81 14.39 7.07
CA GLY A 174 15.72 13.86 5.71
C GLY A 174 14.38 13.23 5.38
N PRO A 175 14.21 12.76 4.14
CA PRO A 175 13.01 12.05 3.72
C PRO A 175 12.77 10.74 4.50
N GLU A 176 13.82 10.11 5.02
CA GLU A 176 13.79 8.92 5.86
C GLU A 176 13.05 9.11 7.19
N ASP A 177 13.06 10.34 7.71
CA ASP A 177 12.41 10.68 8.98
C ASP A 177 10.90 10.94 8.81
N ILE A 178 10.42 11.05 7.56
CA ILE A 178 9.00 11.24 7.26
C ILE A 178 8.32 9.87 7.14
N SER A 179 7.87 9.34 8.27
CA SER A 179 7.28 8.00 8.34
C SER A 179 5.92 8.02 9.06
N PRO A 180 4.90 7.32 8.53
CA PRO A 180 4.87 6.67 7.21
C PRO A 180 4.63 7.68 6.07
N ALA A 181 5.45 7.64 5.03
CA ALA A 181 5.36 8.57 3.90
C ALA A 181 3.97 8.58 3.24
N VAL A 182 3.38 7.39 3.03
CA VAL A 182 2.04 7.23 2.47
C VAL A 182 0.95 7.85 3.34
N GLY A 183 1.07 7.72 4.67
CA GLY A 183 0.10 8.30 5.61
C GLY A 183 0.09 9.82 5.53
N VAL A 184 1.27 10.43 5.51
CA VAL A 184 1.43 11.89 5.37
C VAL A 184 0.83 12.37 4.05
N ALA A 185 1.19 11.71 2.94
CA ALA A 185 0.76 12.14 1.61
C ALA A 185 -0.75 11.96 1.39
N ASN A 186 -1.29 10.81 1.76
CA ASN A 186 -2.71 10.53 1.63
C ASN A 186 -3.55 11.47 2.49
N ALA A 187 -3.13 11.72 3.75
CA ALA A 187 -3.84 12.63 4.64
C ALA A 187 -3.78 14.08 4.14
N TYR A 188 -2.60 14.52 3.65
CA TYR A 188 -2.46 15.87 3.09
C TYR A 188 -3.45 16.10 1.93
N ASP A 189 -3.45 15.20 0.93
CA ASP A 189 -4.32 15.36 -0.22
C ASP A 189 -5.80 15.18 0.14
N ALA A 190 -6.15 14.25 1.03
CA ALA A 190 -7.52 14.08 1.51
C ALA A 190 -8.04 15.35 2.19
N MET A 191 -7.26 15.95 3.08
CA MET A 191 -7.62 17.20 3.77
C MET A 191 -7.77 18.38 2.79
N LYS A 192 -6.86 18.50 1.82
CA LYS A 192 -6.92 19.55 0.80
C LYS A 192 -8.12 19.40 -0.12
N LEU A 193 -8.39 18.19 -0.60
CA LEU A 193 -9.57 17.92 -1.43
C LEU A 193 -10.88 18.15 -0.67
N THR A 194 -10.91 17.80 0.64
CA THR A 194 -12.07 18.11 1.49
C THR A 194 -12.27 19.61 1.64
N ALA A 195 -11.20 20.38 1.88
CA ALA A 195 -11.30 21.83 1.97
C ALA A 195 -11.79 22.46 0.66
N LEU A 196 -11.33 21.96 -0.50
CA LEU A 196 -11.82 22.38 -1.80
C LEU A 196 -13.30 22.02 -2.00
N ALA A 197 -13.73 20.85 -1.57
CA ALA A 197 -15.15 20.44 -1.65
C ALA A 197 -16.04 21.35 -0.83
N ILE A 198 -15.64 21.73 0.40
CA ILE A 198 -16.35 22.69 1.25
C ILE A 198 -16.39 24.06 0.57
N GLN A 199 -15.29 24.51 -0.02
CA GLN A 199 -15.25 25.79 -0.76
C GLN A 199 -16.20 25.76 -1.97
N GLN A 200 -16.23 24.68 -2.72
CA GLN A 200 -17.16 24.49 -3.85
C GLN A 200 -18.63 24.43 -3.40
N ALA A 201 -18.87 23.84 -2.22
CA ALA A 201 -20.19 23.74 -1.64
C ALA A 201 -20.71 25.09 -1.09
N GLY A 202 -19.81 25.95 -0.62
CA GLY A 202 -20.18 27.15 0.13
C GLY A 202 -20.92 26.84 1.45
N SER A 203 -20.79 25.61 1.97
CA SER A 203 -21.56 25.08 3.09
C SER A 203 -20.78 23.98 3.79
N THR A 204 -21.11 23.74 5.07
CA THR A 204 -20.61 22.58 5.84
C THR A 204 -21.65 21.45 5.94
N ASP A 205 -22.77 21.57 5.23
CA ASP A 205 -23.76 20.50 5.11
C ASP A 205 -23.19 19.30 4.35
N GLY A 206 -23.46 18.09 4.83
CA GLY A 206 -22.88 16.86 4.27
C GLY A 206 -23.25 16.59 2.82
N ASP A 207 -24.51 16.83 2.44
CA ASP A 207 -24.95 16.66 1.05
C ASP A 207 -24.28 17.69 0.14
N ALA A 208 -24.20 18.94 0.59
CA ALA A 208 -23.53 20.00 -0.16
C ALA A 208 -22.03 19.71 -0.35
N ILE A 209 -21.33 19.22 0.69
CA ILE A 209 -19.91 18.83 0.59
C ILE A 209 -19.73 17.67 -0.39
N ARG A 210 -20.59 16.65 -0.35
CA ARG A 210 -20.56 15.53 -1.30
C ARG A 210 -20.63 16.04 -2.73
N GLU A 211 -21.61 16.91 -3.04
CA GLU A 211 -21.72 17.54 -4.36
C GLU A 211 -20.52 18.44 -4.68
N GLY A 212 -19.93 19.06 -3.65
CA GLY A 212 -18.70 19.84 -3.76
C GLY A 212 -17.50 19.00 -4.22
N PHE A 213 -17.36 17.75 -3.76
CA PHE A 213 -16.32 16.84 -4.24
C PHE A 213 -16.43 16.58 -5.74
N TYR A 214 -17.62 16.43 -6.28
CA TYR A 214 -17.85 16.19 -7.71
C TYR A 214 -17.54 17.41 -8.60
N LYS A 215 -17.51 18.61 -8.00
CA LYS A 215 -17.19 19.87 -8.68
C LYS A 215 -15.71 20.20 -8.69
N ILE A 216 -14.87 19.44 -7.96
CA ILE A 216 -13.42 19.63 -8.00
C ILE A 216 -12.93 19.33 -9.43
N GLY A 217 -12.35 20.33 -10.07
CA GLY A 217 -11.68 20.18 -11.36
C GLY A 217 -10.24 19.74 -11.20
N LYS A 218 -9.28 20.63 -11.55
CA LYS A 218 -7.86 20.38 -11.40
C LYS A 218 -7.35 20.81 -10.03
N TYR A 219 -6.53 19.96 -9.40
CA TYR A 219 -5.81 20.27 -8.17
C TYR A 219 -4.40 19.64 -8.17
N ASP A 220 -3.37 20.46 -7.97
CA ASP A 220 -1.99 19.99 -7.86
C ASP A 220 -1.71 19.57 -6.41
N GLY A 221 -1.95 18.30 -6.13
CA GLY A 221 -1.78 17.68 -4.83
C GLY A 221 -0.32 17.30 -4.53
N LEU A 222 -0.14 16.60 -3.42
CA LEU A 222 1.15 16.04 -3.03
C LEU A 222 1.45 14.77 -3.82
N ILE A 223 0.49 13.83 -3.89
CA ILE A 223 0.66 12.55 -4.57
C ILE A 223 0.74 12.75 -6.08
N LYS A 224 -0.17 13.56 -6.61
CA LYS A 224 -0.29 13.81 -8.05
C LYS A 224 -1.06 15.09 -8.33
N THR A 225 -1.09 15.48 -9.60
CA THR A 225 -2.13 16.38 -10.10
C THR A 225 -3.42 15.60 -10.30
N TYR A 226 -4.46 15.98 -9.58
CA TYR A 226 -5.79 15.44 -9.73
C TYR A 226 -6.54 16.20 -10.81
N GLU A 227 -7.23 15.46 -11.68
CA GLU A 227 -8.13 16.01 -12.67
C GLU A 227 -9.51 15.34 -12.49
N LYS A 228 -10.47 16.08 -11.95
CA LYS A 228 -11.81 15.59 -11.63
C LYS A 228 -11.76 14.28 -10.83
N PRO A 229 -11.17 14.31 -9.61
CA PRO A 229 -10.83 13.08 -8.85
C PRO A 229 -12.03 12.24 -8.45
N PHE A 230 -13.23 12.84 -8.39
CA PHE A 230 -14.45 12.18 -7.94
C PHE A 230 -15.61 12.45 -8.87
N THR A 231 -16.47 11.44 -9.03
CA THR A 231 -17.77 11.52 -9.69
C THR A 231 -18.79 10.75 -8.85
N PRO A 232 -20.10 10.85 -9.14
CA PRO A 232 -21.10 10.04 -8.44
C PRO A 232 -20.83 8.53 -8.49
N GLU A 233 -20.14 8.05 -9.53
CA GLU A 233 -19.80 6.64 -9.75
C GLU A 233 -18.42 6.25 -9.22
N VAL A 234 -17.51 7.24 -9.05
CA VAL A 234 -16.12 7.00 -8.68
C VAL A 234 -15.73 7.85 -7.48
N HIS A 235 -15.53 7.20 -6.35
CA HIS A 235 -15.13 7.81 -5.08
C HIS A 235 -13.67 7.47 -4.68
N ASP A 236 -12.90 6.86 -5.57
CA ASP A 236 -11.49 6.53 -5.39
C ASP A 236 -10.62 7.46 -6.25
N ALA A 237 -9.82 8.31 -5.61
CA ALA A 237 -9.03 9.33 -6.31
C ALA A 237 -7.73 8.81 -6.92
N LEU A 238 -7.22 7.66 -6.46
CA LEU A 238 -5.99 7.07 -6.95
C LEU A 238 -6.27 5.93 -7.93
N THR A 239 -5.36 5.78 -8.88
CA THR A 239 -5.37 4.77 -9.92
C THR A 239 -4.10 3.92 -9.85
N GLU A 240 -4.02 2.86 -10.63
CA GLU A 240 -2.84 2.00 -10.73
C GLU A 240 -1.54 2.79 -11.06
N LYS A 241 -1.64 3.86 -11.84
CA LYS A 241 -0.50 4.70 -12.25
C LYS A 241 0.11 5.49 -11.10
N ASP A 242 -0.62 5.61 -9.99
CA ASP A 242 -0.21 6.41 -8.82
C ASP A 242 0.55 5.55 -7.79
N TYR A 243 0.76 4.26 -8.08
CA TYR A 243 1.45 3.35 -7.16
C TYR A 243 2.93 3.23 -7.48
N VAL A 244 3.72 3.16 -6.42
CA VAL A 244 5.18 3.05 -6.45
C VAL A 244 5.58 1.77 -5.74
N TRP A 245 6.39 0.94 -6.39
CA TRP A 245 7.02 -0.23 -5.73
C TRP A 245 8.23 0.22 -4.95
N ALA A 246 8.33 -0.24 -3.72
CA ALA A 246 9.39 0.11 -2.79
C ALA A 246 10.00 -1.13 -2.13
N GLN A 247 11.18 -0.95 -1.57
CA GLN A 247 11.91 -1.94 -0.79
C GLN A 247 12.66 -1.26 0.36
N PHE A 248 13.09 -2.05 1.34
CA PHE A 248 13.93 -1.54 2.42
C PHE A 248 15.40 -1.60 2.04
N VAL A 249 16.09 -0.47 2.19
CA VAL A 249 17.54 -0.35 1.99
C VAL A 249 18.10 0.46 3.15
N ASP A 250 18.99 -0.13 3.95
CA ASP A 250 19.60 0.52 5.11
C ASP A 250 18.57 1.25 6.01
N ASN A 251 17.52 0.55 6.38
CA ASN A 251 16.37 1.05 7.16
C ASN A 251 15.54 2.16 6.49
N ARG A 252 15.79 2.46 5.22
CA ARG A 252 15.00 3.43 4.44
C ARG A 252 14.05 2.73 3.50
N ILE A 253 12.89 3.32 3.28
CA ILE A 253 11.92 2.87 2.27
C ILE A 253 12.21 3.61 0.97
N LEU A 254 12.87 2.94 0.03
CA LEU A 254 13.22 3.52 -1.26
C LEU A 254 12.37 2.95 -2.39
N PRO A 255 11.97 3.78 -3.37
CA PRO A 255 11.42 3.26 -4.63
C PRO A 255 12.39 2.26 -5.27
N VAL A 256 11.83 1.17 -5.80
CA VAL A 256 12.63 0.17 -6.54
C VAL A 256 13.32 0.85 -7.70
N GLY A 257 14.63 0.58 -7.86
CA GLY A 257 15.48 1.24 -8.85
C GLY A 257 16.26 2.45 -8.34
N MET A 258 15.91 3.01 -7.18
CA MET A 258 16.74 3.99 -6.46
C MET A 258 17.77 3.35 -5.52
N ALA A 259 17.60 2.08 -5.24
CA ALA A 259 18.53 1.28 -4.44
C ALA A 259 19.72 0.84 -5.31
N LYS A 260 20.65 1.74 -5.58
CA LYS A 260 21.95 1.42 -6.18
C LYS A 260 23.06 1.83 -5.23
#